data_a235ccc26bd6285e35b97547a927ac2a
#
_entry.id   a235ccc26bd6285e35b97547a927ac2a
#
_cell.length_a   1.000
_cell.length_b   1.000
_cell.length_c   1.000
_cell.angle_alpha   90.00
_cell.angle_beta   90.00
_cell.angle_gamma   90.00
#
_symmetry.space_group_name_H-M   'P 1'
#
loop_
_entity.id
_entity.type
_entity.pdbx_description
1 polymer ?
#
loop_
_entity_poly.entity_id
_entity_poly.type
_entity_poly.pdbx_seq_one_letter_code
_entity_poly.pdbx_strand_id
1 'polypeptide(L)'
;LVAEVMRFMLFMMHKENGAPVTRTKIGECIAAAGGAGGKSRGGSYIVALAQKRFLEIFGFEMVECSKAQSRNRKQPKTVEAASAAPVKCYALRSVLPAQMRRKYVDKTEDLPERALAMVVSALVQIASGCIREDALFEQLSKLGINKDEHHPKFGDVQELLGHLVKRRVFLRERAAHDDPSQGYCFELAEGAVTLIGYENID
;
A
#
# COMPACT_ATOMS: atom_id res chain seq x y z
N LEU A 1 -6.97 25.72 2.18
CA LEU A 1 -6.55 24.69 1.22
C LEU A 1 -5.67 23.62 1.87
N VAL A 2 -4.59 23.98 2.59
CA VAL A 2 -3.71 22.99 3.26
C VAL A 2 -4.48 22.17 4.29
N ALA A 3 -5.27 22.80 5.15
CA ALA A 3 -6.10 22.13 6.14
C ALA A 3 -7.13 21.17 5.49
N GLU A 4 -7.66 21.52 4.31
CA GLU A 4 -8.57 20.64 3.57
C GLU A 4 -7.84 19.40 3.07
N VAL A 5 -6.64 19.54 2.51
CA VAL A 5 -5.82 18.41 2.09
C VAL A 5 -5.49 17.52 3.28
N MET A 6 -5.15 18.09 4.44
CA MET A 6 -4.85 17.32 5.64
C MET A 6 -6.08 16.54 6.13
N ARG A 7 -7.24 17.16 6.21
CA ARG A 7 -8.50 16.50 6.58
C ARG A 7 -8.84 15.38 5.59
N PHE A 8 -8.72 15.66 4.30
CA PHE A 8 -8.96 14.69 3.24
C PHE A 8 -8.04 13.47 3.37
N MET A 9 -6.74 13.68 3.59
CA MET A 9 -5.77 12.60 3.76
C MET A 9 -6.08 11.73 4.97
N LEU A 10 -6.40 12.34 6.13
CA LEU A 10 -6.80 11.60 7.34
C LEU A 10 -8.08 10.79 7.12
N PHE A 11 -9.08 11.39 6.47
CA PHE A 11 -10.33 10.72 6.13
C PHE A 11 -10.09 9.53 5.18
N MET A 12 -9.29 9.74 4.14
CA MET A 12 -8.97 8.68 3.18
C MET A 12 -8.15 7.55 3.81
N MET A 13 -7.20 7.88 4.68
CA MET A 13 -6.44 6.87 5.44
C MET A 13 -7.38 5.97 6.26
N HIS A 14 -8.39 6.56 6.91
CA HIS A 14 -9.37 5.79 7.67
C HIS A 14 -10.31 4.99 6.76
N LYS A 15 -10.87 5.62 5.74
CA LYS A 15 -11.83 5.02 4.81
C LYS A 15 -11.26 3.86 3.99
N GLU A 16 -10.03 4.02 3.52
CA GLU A 16 -9.35 3.05 2.63
C GLU A 16 -8.37 2.15 3.42
N ASN A 17 -8.51 2.10 4.75
CA ASN A 17 -7.67 1.27 5.63
C ASN A 17 -6.15 1.45 5.42
N GLY A 18 -5.70 2.70 5.27
CA GLY A 18 -4.28 3.02 5.09
C GLY A 18 -3.77 2.92 3.66
N ALA A 19 -4.63 2.66 2.68
CA ALA A 19 -4.21 2.63 1.28
C ALA A 19 -3.71 4.00 0.80
N PRO A 20 -2.65 4.04 -0.04
CA PRO A 20 -2.11 5.28 -0.56
C PRO A 20 -3.10 6.06 -1.42
N VAL A 21 -3.14 7.37 -1.23
CA VAL A 21 -4.02 8.30 -1.95
C VAL A 21 -3.30 8.87 -3.16
N THR A 22 -3.91 8.77 -4.35
CA THR A 22 -3.29 9.26 -5.59
C THR A 22 -3.21 10.79 -5.61
N ARG A 23 -2.17 11.31 -6.26
CA ARG A 23 -1.96 12.75 -6.48
C ARG A 23 -3.17 13.40 -7.18
N THR A 24 -3.86 12.66 -8.03
CA THR A 24 -5.08 13.12 -8.73
C THR A 24 -6.21 13.38 -7.74
N LYS A 25 -6.52 12.44 -6.83
CA LYS A 25 -7.55 12.62 -5.78
C LYS A 25 -7.26 13.83 -4.88
N ILE A 26 -5.98 14.04 -4.53
CA ILE A 26 -5.56 15.23 -3.76
C ILE A 26 -5.79 16.50 -4.58
N GLY A 27 -5.50 16.47 -5.88
CA GLY A 27 -5.74 17.58 -6.80
C GLY A 27 -7.22 17.95 -6.94
N GLU A 28 -8.09 16.94 -6.99
CA GLU A 28 -9.54 17.11 -7.00
C GLU A 28 -10.04 17.77 -5.68
N CYS A 29 -9.49 17.34 -4.55
CA CYS A 29 -9.78 17.97 -3.26
C CYS A 29 -9.36 19.45 -3.22
N ILE A 30 -8.18 19.78 -3.74
CA ILE A 30 -7.69 21.17 -3.82
C ILE A 30 -8.60 22.00 -4.72
N ALA A 31 -9.02 21.47 -5.87
CA ALA A 31 -9.91 22.13 -6.81
C ALA A 31 -11.30 22.37 -6.21
N ALA A 32 -11.87 21.38 -5.54
CA ALA A 32 -13.16 21.47 -4.84
C ALA A 32 -13.13 22.55 -3.73
N ALA A 33 -11.98 22.76 -3.10
CA ALA A 33 -11.78 23.80 -2.08
C ALA A 33 -11.45 25.19 -2.67
N GLY A 34 -11.62 25.38 -3.99
CA GLY A 34 -11.40 26.67 -4.68
C GLY A 34 -9.93 26.97 -5.00
N GLY A 35 -9.05 25.97 -4.95
CA GLY A 35 -7.65 26.09 -5.34
C GLY A 35 -7.41 25.78 -6.82
N ALA A 36 -6.28 26.24 -7.37
CA ALA A 36 -5.83 25.81 -8.68
C ALA A 36 -5.51 24.30 -8.64
N GLY A 37 -6.13 23.53 -9.54
CA GLY A 37 -6.09 22.07 -9.54
C GLY A 37 -4.68 21.45 -9.49
N GLY A 38 -4.61 20.21 -9.09
CA GLY A 38 -3.43 19.50 -8.62
C GLY A 38 -2.18 19.42 -9.51
N LYS A 39 -2.26 19.73 -10.80
CA LYS A 39 -1.11 19.79 -11.71
C LYS A 39 -0.44 21.17 -11.81
N SER A 40 -1.04 22.21 -11.23
CA SER A 40 -0.45 23.53 -11.21
C SER A 40 0.70 23.63 -10.19
N ARG A 41 1.59 24.61 -10.36
CA ARG A 41 2.63 24.94 -9.36
C ARG A 41 2.04 25.17 -7.96
N GLY A 42 0.86 25.81 -7.89
CA GLY A 42 0.13 26.04 -6.64
C GLY A 42 -0.30 24.74 -5.95
N GLY A 43 -0.80 23.76 -6.70
CA GLY A 43 -1.18 22.48 -6.16
C GLY A 43 -0.01 21.67 -5.59
N SER A 44 1.17 21.75 -6.21
CA SER A 44 2.39 21.09 -5.68
C SER A 44 2.89 21.77 -4.42
N TYR A 45 2.82 23.08 -4.34
CA TYR A 45 3.17 23.86 -3.15
C TYR A 45 2.25 23.52 -1.96
N ILE A 46 0.93 23.41 -2.20
CA ILE A 46 -0.05 23.03 -1.16
C ILE A 46 0.26 21.64 -0.60
N VAL A 47 0.63 20.67 -1.45
CA VAL A 47 0.99 19.32 -0.99
C VAL A 47 2.28 19.35 -0.19
N ALA A 48 3.32 20.06 -0.64
CA ALA A 48 4.57 20.18 0.12
C ALA A 48 4.34 20.84 1.49
N LEU A 49 3.47 21.84 1.56
CA LEU A 49 3.12 22.48 2.83
C LEU A 49 2.30 21.55 3.72
N ALA A 50 1.40 20.74 3.15
CA ALA A 50 0.66 19.71 3.89
C ALA A 50 1.60 18.64 4.47
N GLN A 51 2.60 18.18 3.70
CA GLN A 51 3.63 17.24 4.18
C GLN A 51 4.35 17.80 5.42
N LYS A 52 4.80 19.05 5.36
CA LYS A 52 5.44 19.70 6.51
C LYS A 52 4.51 19.79 7.72
N ARG A 53 3.27 20.23 7.52
CA ARG A 53 2.29 20.40 8.59
C ARG A 53 1.85 19.09 9.22
N PHE A 54 1.77 18.00 8.46
CA PHE A 54 1.47 16.69 9.02
C PHE A 54 2.50 16.26 10.06
N LEU A 55 3.78 16.49 9.77
CA LEU A 55 4.86 16.17 10.70
C LEU A 55 4.78 17.02 11.97
N GLU A 56 4.58 18.34 11.82
CA GLU A 56 4.54 19.30 12.92
C GLU A 56 3.34 19.11 13.85
N ILE A 57 2.16 18.81 13.29
CA ILE A 57 0.90 18.80 14.05
C ILE A 57 0.52 17.42 14.55
N PHE A 58 0.67 16.40 13.70
CA PHE A 58 0.19 15.05 13.97
C PHE A 58 1.28 14.01 14.18
N GLY A 59 2.55 14.35 13.96
CA GLY A 59 3.64 13.36 13.97
C GLY A 59 3.48 12.29 12.89
N PHE A 60 2.85 12.65 11.76
CA PHE A 60 2.79 11.82 10.57
C PHE A 60 3.69 12.36 9.48
N GLU A 61 4.44 11.48 8.87
CA GLU A 61 5.13 11.75 7.62
C GLU A 61 4.22 11.38 6.44
N MET A 62 3.99 12.32 5.54
CA MET A 62 3.26 12.08 4.29
C MET A 62 4.26 11.64 3.23
N VAL A 63 4.43 10.32 3.08
CA VAL A 63 5.43 9.69 2.21
C VAL A 63 4.91 9.65 0.77
N GLU A 64 5.75 10.10 -0.18
CA GLU A 64 5.47 9.91 -1.61
C GLU A 64 5.83 8.48 -2.00
N CYS A 65 4.91 7.80 -2.66
CA CYS A 65 5.10 6.48 -3.23
C CYS A 65 4.61 6.44 -4.68
N SER A 66 5.11 5.48 -5.43
CA SER A 66 4.78 5.31 -6.84
C SER A 66 3.85 4.12 -6.99
N LYS A 67 2.68 4.36 -7.60
CA LYS A 67 1.78 3.28 -7.95
C LYS A 67 2.08 2.82 -9.37
N ALA A 68 2.51 1.57 -9.54
CA ALA A 68 2.54 0.95 -10.86
C ALA A 68 1.14 1.05 -11.49
N GLN A 69 1.05 1.51 -12.71
CA GLN A 69 -0.22 1.50 -13.42
C GLN A 69 -0.60 0.05 -13.69
N SER A 70 -1.74 -0.38 -13.15
CA SER A 70 -2.36 -1.63 -13.57
C SER A 70 -2.58 -1.56 -15.08
N ARG A 71 -1.93 -2.46 -15.82
CA ARG A 71 -2.08 -2.54 -17.28
C ARG A 71 -3.53 -2.90 -17.58
N ASN A 72 -4.30 -1.90 -18.00
CA ASN A 72 -5.69 -2.11 -18.38
C ASN A 72 -5.76 -3.09 -19.56
N ARG A 73 -6.40 -4.22 -19.36
CA ARG A 73 -6.60 -5.38 -20.26
C ARG A 73 -7.21 -5.06 -21.62
N LYS A 74 -7.62 -3.80 -21.89
CA LYS A 74 -8.45 -3.43 -23.05
C LYS A 74 -7.76 -2.54 -24.09
N GLN A 75 -6.48 -2.19 -23.92
CA GLN A 75 -5.78 -1.43 -24.96
C GLN A 75 -4.96 -2.35 -25.86
N PRO A 76 -5.08 -2.23 -27.20
CA PRO A 76 -4.27 -3.00 -28.12
C PRO A 76 -2.78 -2.64 -27.93
N LYS A 77 -1.92 -3.65 -28.12
CA LYS A 77 -0.45 -3.56 -28.00
C LYS A 77 0.12 -2.61 -29.06
N THR A 78 0.07 -1.30 -28.85
CA THR A 78 0.97 -0.39 -29.54
C THR A 78 2.21 -0.24 -28.68
N VAL A 79 3.38 -0.30 -29.32
CA VAL A 79 4.72 -0.33 -28.70
C VAL A 79 5.00 0.89 -27.80
N GLU A 80 4.16 1.92 -27.84
CA GLU A 80 4.26 3.15 -27.04
C GLU A 80 3.65 3.03 -25.61
N ALA A 81 2.92 1.96 -25.29
CA ALA A 81 2.29 1.79 -23.98
C ALA A 81 3.27 1.36 -22.85
N ALA A 82 4.53 1.11 -23.18
CA ALA A 82 5.56 0.68 -22.22
C ALA A 82 6.12 1.80 -21.32
N SER A 83 5.72 3.07 -21.54
CA SER A 83 6.30 4.24 -20.85
C SER A 83 5.31 5.09 -20.07
N ALA A 84 4.16 4.55 -19.65
CA ALA A 84 3.28 5.32 -18.78
C ALA A 84 3.98 5.56 -17.43
N ALA A 85 4.32 6.82 -17.16
CA ALA A 85 4.99 7.21 -15.91
C ALA A 85 4.18 6.75 -14.69
N PRO A 86 4.85 6.23 -13.64
CA PRO A 86 4.16 5.75 -12.44
C PRO A 86 3.31 6.87 -11.82
N VAL A 87 2.12 6.52 -11.38
CA VAL A 87 1.21 7.48 -10.72
C VAL A 87 1.73 7.77 -9.33
N LYS A 88 2.04 9.03 -9.05
CA LYS A 88 2.41 9.47 -7.70
C LYS A 88 1.24 9.31 -6.73
N CYS A 89 1.50 8.72 -5.59
CA CYS A 89 0.56 8.62 -4.46
C CYS A 89 1.25 8.99 -3.16
N TYR A 90 0.44 9.16 -2.13
CA TYR A 90 0.90 9.56 -0.80
C TYR A 90 0.25 8.69 0.26
N ALA A 91 1.06 8.21 1.19
CA ALA A 91 0.62 7.49 2.38
C ALA A 91 1.02 8.26 3.64
N LEU A 92 0.28 8.09 4.72
CA LEU A 92 0.63 8.66 6.02
C LEU A 92 1.33 7.58 6.85
N ARG A 93 2.53 7.89 7.35
CA ARG A 93 3.32 7.04 8.22
C ARG A 93 3.56 7.74 9.55
N SER A 94 3.33 7.04 10.67
CA SER A 94 3.66 7.56 12.00
C SER A 94 5.17 7.61 12.18
N VAL A 95 5.70 8.75 12.66
CA VAL A 95 7.12 8.92 13.02
C VAL A 95 7.40 8.63 14.50
N LEU A 96 6.37 8.18 15.23
CA LEU A 96 6.55 7.80 16.62
C LEU A 96 7.55 6.63 16.74
N PRO A 97 8.47 6.68 17.73
CA PRO A 97 9.33 5.55 18.02
C PRO A 97 8.54 4.27 18.22
N ALA A 98 9.08 3.13 17.75
CA ALA A 98 8.37 1.84 17.78
C ALA A 98 7.86 1.47 19.19
N GLN A 99 8.61 1.78 20.24
CA GLN A 99 8.19 1.54 21.63
C GLN A 99 6.94 2.35 22.01
N MET A 100 6.90 3.64 21.64
CA MET A 100 5.76 4.51 21.92
C MET A 100 4.53 4.09 21.09
N ARG A 101 4.74 3.74 19.82
CA ARG A 101 3.69 3.24 18.95
C ARG A 101 3.08 1.95 19.50
N ARG A 102 3.90 0.96 19.87
CA ARG A 102 3.43 -0.30 20.47
C ARG A 102 2.65 -0.10 21.76
N LYS A 103 3.03 0.88 22.56
CA LYS A 103 2.40 1.13 23.86
C LYS A 103 1.07 1.88 23.77
N TYR A 104 0.96 2.83 22.83
CA TYR A 104 -0.14 3.80 22.82
C TYR A 104 -0.99 3.81 21.54
N VAL A 105 -0.50 3.27 20.44
CA VAL A 105 -1.13 3.39 19.13
C VAL A 105 -1.50 2.04 18.54
N ASP A 106 -0.57 1.08 18.56
CA ASP A 106 -0.78 -0.22 17.92
C ASP A 106 -1.84 -1.01 18.70
N LYS A 107 -2.90 -1.38 18.04
CA LYS A 107 -3.95 -2.23 18.62
C LYS A 107 -3.52 -3.69 18.55
N THR A 108 -3.90 -4.47 19.57
CA THR A 108 -3.66 -5.91 19.60
C THR A 108 -4.34 -6.63 18.43
N GLU A 109 -5.48 -6.09 17.99
CA GLU A 109 -6.28 -6.60 16.86
C GLU A 109 -5.53 -6.54 15.52
N ASP A 110 -4.61 -5.58 15.34
CA ASP A 110 -3.83 -5.41 14.11
C ASP A 110 -2.57 -6.31 14.06
N LEU A 111 -2.22 -6.98 15.16
CA LEU A 111 -1.02 -7.81 15.25
C LEU A 111 -1.02 -8.99 14.27
N PRO A 112 -2.12 -9.75 14.11
CA PRO A 112 -2.15 -10.87 13.16
C PRO A 112 -1.90 -10.42 11.72
N GLU A 113 -2.53 -9.32 11.29
CA GLU A 113 -2.37 -8.78 9.94
C GLU A 113 -0.92 -8.35 9.69
N ARG A 114 -0.30 -7.65 10.65
CA ARG A 114 1.10 -7.22 10.55
C ARG A 114 2.06 -8.41 10.55
N ALA A 115 1.82 -9.41 11.40
CA ALA A 115 2.65 -10.60 11.45
C ALA A 115 2.60 -11.39 10.13
N LEU A 116 1.39 -11.60 9.57
CA LEU A 116 1.26 -12.25 8.27
C LEU A 116 1.94 -11.42 7.16
N ALA A 117 1.75 -10.09 7.18
CA ALA A 117 2.41 -9.21 6.22
C ALA A 117 3.93 -9.32 6.27
N MET A 118 4.54 -9.39 7.46
CA MET A 118 5.99 -9.57 7.62
C MET A 118 6.46 -10.92 7.07
N VAL A 119 5.75 -12.01 7.38
CA VAL A 119 6.10 -13.35 6.88
C VAL A 119 6.03 -13.39 5.36
N VAL A 120 4.93 -12.92 4.78
CA VAL A 120 4.75 -12.91 3.32
C VAL A 120 5.78 -12.00 2.64
N SER A 121 6.11 -10.84 3.24
CA SER A 121 7.15 -9.95 2.69
C SER A 121 8.52 -10.61 2.65
N ALA A 122 8.89 -11.32 3.72
CA ALA A 122 10.14 -12.08 3.74
C ALA A 122 10.16 -13.16 2.66
N LEU A 123 9.06 -13.91 2.46
CA LEU A 123 8.96 -14.92 1.42
C LEU A 123 9.05 -14.31 0.01
N VAL A 124 8.41 -13.16 -0.22
CA VAL A 124 8.52 -12.42 -1.49
C VAL A 124 9.97 -12.00 -1.77
N GLN A 125 10.68 -11.49 -0.77
CA GLN A 125 12.08 -11.08 -0.91
C GLN A 125 13.00 -12.27 -1.18
N ILE A 126 12.84 -13.38 -0.44
CA ILE A 126 13.60 -14.63 -0.67
C ILE A 126 13.37 -15.14 -2.10
N ALA A 127 12.16 -14.97 -2.64
CA ALA A 127 11.79 -15.30 -4.01
C ALA A 127 12.20 -14.23 -5.06
N SER A 128 13.15 -13.33 -4.71
CA SER A 128 13.66 -12.29 -5.60
C SER A 128 12.60 -11.25 -6.04
N GLY A 129 11.69 -10.94 -5.13
CA GLY A 129 10.71 -9.85 -5.29
C GLY A 129 9.34 -10.28 -5.84
N CYS A 130 9.20 -11.49 -6.34
CA CYS A 130 7.94 -12.04 -6.83
C CYS A 130 7.80 -13.51 -6.44
N ILE A 131 6.67 -13.87 -5.83
CA ILE A 131 6.37 -15.27 -5.48
C ILE A 131 5.02 -15.68 -6.07
N ARG A 132 4.97 -16.87 -6.66
CA ARG A 132 3.71 -17.44 -7.18
C ARG A 132 2.79 -17.81 -6.02
N GLU A 133 1.49 -17.66 -6.22
CA GLU A 133 0.48 -17.93 -5.19
C GLU A 133 0.54 -19.37 -4.66
N ASP A 134 0.72 -20.34 -5.55
CA ASP A 134 0.88 -21.75 -5.17
C ASP A 134 2.13 -21.97 -4.30
N ALA A 135 3.27 -21.44 -4.71
CA ALA A 135 4.52 -21.50 -3.95
C ALA A 135 4.41 -20.74 -2.61
N LEU A 136 3.73 -19.60 -2.58
CA LEU A 136 3.48 -18.87 -1.35
C LEU A 136 2.71 -19.72 -0.34
N PHE A 137 1.59 -20.34 -0.74
CA PHE A 137 0.81 -21.19 0.16
C PHE A 137 1.54 -22.47 0.55
N GLU A 138 2.38 -23.03 -0.32
CA GLU A 138 3.26 -24.14 0.05
C GLU A 138 4.22 -23.76 1.18
N GLN A 139 4.86 -22.59 1.09
CA GLN A 139 5.75 -22.12 2.15
C GLN A 139 4.99 -21.78 3.45
N LEU A 140 3.82 -21.14 3.34
CA LEU A 140 2.97 -20.86 4.49
C LEU A 140 2.51 -22.14 5.19
N SER A 141 2.16 -23.19 4.43
CA SER A 141 1.79 -24.50 4.99
C SER A 141 2.93 -25.14 5.78
N LYS A 142 4.19 -25.00 5.34
CA LYS A 142 5.38 -25.45 6.11
C LYS A 142 5.53 -24.73 7.45
N LEU A 143 4.95 -23.51 7.55
CA LEU A 143 4.90 -22.73 8.80
C LEU A 143 3.62 -23.03 9.63
N GLY A 144 2.81 -24.00 9.20
CA GLY A 144 1.54 -24.34 9.85
C GLY A 144 0.39 -23.39 9.51
N ILE A 145 0.53 -22.59 8.46
CA ILE A 145 -0.51 -21.65 7.99
C ILE A 145 -1.12 -22.21 6.71
N ASN A 146 -2.22 -22.94 6.87
CA ASN A 146 -2.88 -23.61 5.75
C ASN A 146 -3.90 -22.67 5.08
N LYS A 147 -4.06 -22.84 3.75
CA LYS A 147 -4.91 -22.00 2.92
C LYS A 147 -6.39 -22.13 3.27
N ASP A 148 -6.85 -23.36 3.50
CA ASP A 148 -8.28 -23.70 3.60
C ASP A 148 -8.72 -23.97 5.04
N GLU A 149 -7.83 -23.72 6.02
CA GLU A 149 -8.09 -23.91 7.43
C GLU A 149 -8.14 -22.59 8.17
N HIS A 150 -9.08 -22.47 9.11
CA HIS A 150 -9.13 -21.34 10.02
C HIS A 150 -7.97 -21.40 11.02
N HIS A 151 -7.00 -20.51 10.88
CA HIS A 151 -5.84 -20.46 11.76
C HIS A 151 -6.16 -19.78 13.08
N PRO A 152 -5.78 -20.32 14.27
CA PRO A 152 -6.16 -19.80 15.57
C PRO A 152 -5.79 -18.32 15.82
N LYS A 153 -4.69 -17.85 15.22
CA LYS A 153 -4.20 -16.46 15.35
C LYS A 153 -4.53 -15.57 14.16
N PHE A 154 -4.59 -16.12 12.95
CA PHE A 154 -4.77 -15.35 11.71
C PHE A 154 -6.21 -15.38 11.17
N GLY A 155 -7.04 -16.30 11.69
CA GLY A 155 -8.37 -16.49 11.15
C GLY A 155 -8.33 -17.09 9.74
N ASP A 156 -9.12 -16.55 8.83
CA ASP A 156 -9.08 -16.90 7.41
C ASP A 156 -7.90 -16.18 6.73
N VAL A 157 -6.90 -16.97 6.36
CA VAL A 157 -5.64 -16.45 5.77
C VAL A 157 -5.86 -15.87 4.38
N GLN A 158 -6.80 -16.41 3.61
CA GLN A 158 -7.12 -15.88 2.28
C GLN A 158 -7.80 -14.52 2.36
N GLU A 159 -8.72 -14.37 3.30
CA GLU A 159 -9.39 -13.08 3.56
C GLU A 159 -8.37 -12.02 4.03
N LEU A 160 -7.50 -12.40 4.97
CA LEU A 160 -6.47 -11.51 5.50
C LEU A 160 -5.47 -11.07 4.41
N LEU A 161 -5.02 -11.99 3.54
CA LEU A 161 -4.22 -11.65 2.37
C LEU A 161 -4.97 -10.74 1.39
N GLY A 162 -6.26 -10.98 1.20
CA GLY A 162 -7.14 -10.11 0.40
C GLY A 162 -7.20 -8.67 0.96
N HIS A 163 -7.25 -8.51 2.28
CA HIS A 163 -7.17 -7.20 2.93
C HIS A 163 -5.81 -6.53 2.69
N LEU A 164 -4.71 -7.27 2.82
CA LEU A 164 -3.36 -6.75 2.56
C LEU A 164 -3.18 -6.29 1.09
N VAL A 165 -3.79 -7.00 0.14
CA VAL A 165 -3.81 -6.57 -1.27
C VAL A 165 -4.65 -5.29 -1.45
N LYS A 166 -5.81 -5.18 -0.81
CA LYS A 166 -6.64 -3.96 -0.84
C LYS A 166 -5.90 -2.76 -0.23
N ARG A 167 -5.16 -2.96 0.84
CA ARG A 167 -4.30 -1.94 1.49
C ARG A 167 -3.05 -1.62 0.68
N ARG A 168 -2.82 -2.28 -0.44
CA ARG A 168 -1.63 -2.11 -1.27
C ARG A 168 -0.33 -2.45 -0.53
N VAL A 169 -0.38 -3.41 0.41
CA VAL A 169 0.82 -4.01 0.99
C VAL A 169 1.45 -4.96 -0.02
N PHE A 170 0.61 -5.72 -0.72
CA PHE A 170 1.01 -6.59 -1.82
C PHE A 170 0.26 -6.26 -3.10
N LEU A 171 0.92 -6.48 -4.23
CA LEU A 171 0.29 -6.62 -5.53
C LEU A 171 -0.02 -8.09 -5.77
N ARG A 172 -1.19 -8.38 -6.32
CA ARG A 172 -1.56 -9.72 -6.80
C ARG A 172 -1.88 -9.61 -8.27
N GLU A 173 -0.94 -9.99 -9.11
CA GLU A 173 -1.07 -9.93 -10.57
C GLU A 173 -0.96 -11.32 -11.18
N ARG A 174 -1.44 -11.49 -12.41
CA ARG A 174 -1.26 -12.77 -13.12
C ARG A 174 0.19 -12.93 -13.54
N ALA A 175 0.75 -14.11 -13.30
CA ALA A 175 2.16 -14.44 -13.55
C ALA A 175 2.58 -14.28 -15.01
N ALA A 176 1.69 -14.60 -15.97
CA ALA A 176 1.93 -14.34 -17.39
C ALA A 176 0.65 -13.88 -18.08
N HIS A 177 0.81 -12.96 -19.04
CA HIS A 177 -0.31 -12.36 -19.77
C HIS A 177 -0.98 -13.34 -20.75
N ASP A 178 -0.26 -14.37 -21.21
CA ASP A 178 -0.68 -15.25 -22.31
C ASP A 178 -1.00 -16.69 -21.86
N ASP A 179 -0.72 -17.04 -20.60
CA ASP A 179 -1.02 -18.39 -20.08
C ASP A 179 -1.90 -18.33 -18.83
N PRO A 180 -3.20 -18.67 -18.94
CA PRO A 180 -4.13 -18.68 -17.81
C PRO A 180 -3.77 -19.71 -16.72
N SER A 181 -2.95 -20.72 -17.04
CA SER A 181 -2.58 -21.81 -16.13
C SER A 181 -1.51 -21.39 -15.11
N GLN A 182 -0.81 -20.29 -15.33
CA GLN A 182 0.31 -19.89 -14.46
C GLN A 182 -0.10 -19.20 -13.15
N GLY A 183 -1.42 -18.98 -12.90
CA GLY A 183 -1.92 -18.47 -11.62
C GLY A 183 -1.56 -17.00 -11.36
N TYR A 184 -1.50 -16.64 -10.08
CA TYR A 184 -1.18 -15.28 -9.63
C TYR A 184 0.20 -15.24 -8.97
N CYS A 185 0.82 -14.04 -9.02
CA CYS A 185 2.05 -13.71 -8.31
C CYS A 185 1.78 -12.63 -7.28
N PHE A 186 2.50 -12.70 -6.16
CA PHE A 186 2.55 -11.67 -5.14
C PHE A 186 3.88 -10.93 -5.20
N GLU A 187 3.80 -9.60 -5.17
CA GLU A 187 4.94 -8.68 -5.11
C GLU A 187 4.69 -7.67 -4.00
N LEU A 188 5.76 -7.05 -3.48
CA LEU A 188 5.63 -5.95 -2.53
C LEU A 188 5.05 -4.72 -3.23
N ALA A 189 4.11 -4.05 -2.56
CA ALA A 189 3.52 -2.82 -3.03
C ALA A 189 3.92 -1.63 -2.15
N GLU A 190 3.54 -0.44 -2.56
CA GLU A 190 3.86 0.82 -1.89
C GLU A 190 3.37 0.92 -0.44
N GLY A 191 2.32 0.18 -0.06
CA GLY A 191 1.79 0.14 1.30
C GLY A 191 2.60 -0.71 2.26
N ALA A 192 3.49 -1.58 1.77
CA ALA A 192 4.34 -2.44 2.60
C ALA A 192 5.22 -1.61 3.55
N VAL A 193 5.82 -0.56 3.03
CA VAL A 193 6.65 0.39 3.80
C VAL A 193 5.89 1.01 4.98
N THR A 194 4.60 1.31 4.77
CA THR A 194 3.76 1.95 5.80
C THR A 194 3.38 0.98 6.90
N LEU A 195 3.09 -0.27 6.57
CA LEU A 195 2.64 -1.28 7.52
C LEU A 195 3.80 -1.96 8.25
N ILE A 196 4.86 -2.31 7.54
CA ILE A 196 5.98 -3.13 8.03
C ILE A 196 7.12 -2.24 8.53
N GLY A 197 7.32 -1.06 7.92
CA GLY A 197 8.44 -0.15 8.16
C GLY A 197 9.65 -0.46 7.28
N TYR A 198 10.44 0.55 6.95
CA TYR A 198 11.67 0.39 6.16
C TYR A 198 12.69 -0.55 6.82
N GLU A 199 12.76 -0.52 8.15
CA GLU A 199 13.72 -1.28 8.96
C GLU A 199 13.54 -2.80 8.84
N ASN A 200 12.42 -3.25 8.25
CA ASN A 200 12.07 -4.67 8.14
C ASN A 200 11.89 -5.12 6.68
N ILE A 201 12.26 -4.28 5.71
CA ILE A 201 12.11 -4.57 4.27
C ILE A 201 13.47 -4.78 3.59
N ASP A 202 14.58 -4.28 4.19
CA ASP A 202 15.95 -4.43 3.70
C ASP A 202 16.58 -5.77 4.08
#